data_0ff8d77e3ed454a71c220dbf3bc6cebe
#
_entry.id   0ff8d77e3ed454a71c220dbf3bc6cebe
#
_cell.length_a   1.000
_cell.length_b   1.000
_cell.length_c   1.000
_cell.angle_alpha   90.00
_cell.angle_beta   90.00
_cell.angle_gamma   90.00
#
_symmetry.space_group_name_H-M   'P 1'
#
loop_
_entity.id
_entity.type
_entity.pdbx_description
1 polymer ?
#
loop_
_entity_poly.entity_id
_entity_poly.type
_entity_poly.pdbx_seq_one_letter_code
_entity_poly.pdbx_strand_id
1 'polypeptide(L)'
;MNRRKETGELSRQQQKSLETKNKIFQAAKRILQKKGYEALSIKNICEEAKVSNGSFYHHFKTKDDLLSYYIEEQPSIDPDLLELPANAKEAEAAIVYVYLNYVHYCRELGVEFMANYYTPKNQSLNPLIRTERPYPIVTVHNYLQKCIDAGILSPRFPLEDITSDIRLIVIGNVFEWCLKNGDADFEGNMRRSLGKYLDAVLCKM
;
A
#
# COMPACT_ATOMS: atom_id res chain seq x y z
N MET A 1 38.57 13.56 9.04
CA MET A 1 37.56 14.65 9.07
C MET A 1 36.18 14.00 9.25
N ASN A 2 35.66 14.10 10.48
CA ASN A 2 34.46 13.40 10.95
C ASN A 2 33.18 13.98 10.31
N ARG A 3 32.48 13.21 9.47
CA ARG A 3 31.05 13.45 9.18
C ARG A 3 30.22 12.77 10.27
N ARG A 4 29.80 13.55 11.27
CA ARG A 4 28.75 13.15 12.19
C ARG A 4 27.46 12.94 11.39
N LYS A 5 26.87 11.74 11.47
CA LYS A 5 25.47 11.50 11.10
C LYS A 5 24.62 12.33 12.07
N GLU A 6 24.01 13.37 11.56
CA GLU A 6 22.95 14.09 12.27
C GLU A 6 21.71 13.19 12.29
N THR A 7 21.51 12.51 13.39
CA THR A 7 20.21 11.97 13.80
C THR A 7 19.40 13.19 14.26
N GLY A 8 18.64 13.77 13.33
CA GLY A 8 17.82 14.94 13.62
C GLY A 8 16.68 14.58 14.55
N GLU A 9 16.82 14.86 15.84
CA GLU A 9 15.69 14.85 16.76
C GLU A 9 14.63 15.85 16.28
N LEU A 10 13.39 15.40 16.14
CA LEU A 10 12.25 16.26 15.79
C LEU A 10 12.07 17.35 16.85
N SER A 11 11.84 18.58 16.42
CA SER A 11 11.51 19.65 17.36
C SER A 11 10.23 19.34 18.13
N ARG A 12 10.05 19.91 19.33
CA ARG A 12 8.82 19.73 20.13
C ARG A 12 7.54 20.05 19.33
N GLN A 13 7.62 21.02 18.42
CA GLN A 13 6.50 21.39 17.57
C GLN A 13 6.20 20.33 16.51
N GLN A 14 7.24 19.76 15.89
CA GLN A 14 7.12 18.66 14.94
C GLN A 14 6.58 17.39 15.61
N GLN A 15 7.06 17.07 16.83
CA GLN A 15 6.54 15.94 17.62
C GLN A 15 5.05 16.10 17.93
N LYS A 16 4.61 17.28 18.41
CA LYS A 16 3.18 17.56 18.67
C LYS A 16 2.33 17.49 17.40
N SER A 17 2.87 17.95 16.27
CA SER A 17 2.21 17.87 14.96
C SER A 17 2.00 16.42 14.55
N LEU A 18 3.04 15.58 14.66
CA LEU A 18 2.97 14.15 14.37
C LEU A 18 2.00 13.40 15.31
N GLU A 19 2.03 13.71 16.60
CA GLU A 19 1.08 13.15 17.56
C GLU A 19 -0.38 13.48 17.22
N THR A 20 -0.63 14.72 16.76
CA THR A 20 -1.98 15.14 16.36
C THR A 20 -2.43 14.42 15.09
N LYS A 21 -1.54 14.32 14.09
CA LYS A 21 -1.79 13.56 12.86
C LYS A 21 -2.13 12.10 13.19
N ASN A 22 -1.34 11.47 14.06
CA ASN A 22 -1.59 10.11 14.52
C ASN A 22 -2.91 9.95 15.29
N LYS A 23 -3.30 10.92 16.15
CA LYS A 23 -4.60 10.89 16.83
C LYS A 23 -5.77 10.88 15.84
N ILE A 24 -5.71 11.72 14.81
CA ILE A 24 -6.72 11.79 13.74
C ILE A 24 -6.79 10.44 13.01
N PHE A 25 -5.64 9.90 12.62
CA PHE A 25 -5.53 8.62 11.96
C PHE A 25 -6.09 7.46 12.78
N GLN A 26 -5.71 7.34 14.06
CA GLN A 26 -6.21 6.29 14.95
C GLN A 26 -7.72 6.43 15.23
N ALA A 27 -8.25 7.65 15.27
CA ALA A 27 -9.68 7.88 15.40
C ALA A 27 -10.44 7.37 14.15
N ALA A 28 -9.94 7.67 12.95
CA ALA A 28 -10.50 7.15 11.71
C ALA A 28 -10.48 5.62 11.68
N LYS A 29 -9.37 5.00 12.10
CA LYS A 29 -9.24 3.54 12.21
C LYS A 29 -10.30 2.93 13.13
N ARG A 30 -10.49 3.49 14.30
CA ARG A 30 -11.52 3.03 15.25
C ARG A 30 -12.94 3.18 14.71
N ILE A 31 -13.23 4.27 14.00
CA ILE A 31 -14.56 4.48 13.38
C ILE A 31 -14.79 3.42 12.31
N LEU A 32 -13.84 3.21 11.41
CA LEU A 32 -13.92 2.18 10.36
C LEU A 32 -14.17 0.80 10.94
N GLN A 33 -13.39 0.39 11.94
CA GLN A 33 -13.52 -0.94 12.55
C GLN A 33 -14.81 -1.15 13.32
N LYS A 34 -15.36 -0.10 13.95
CA LYS A 34 -16.53 -0.23 14.82
C LYS A 34 -17.85 0.10 14.14
N LYS A 35 -17.84 1.00 13.17
CA LYS A 35 -19.06 1.63 12.60
C LYS A 35 -19.10 1.58 11.08
N GLY A 36 -18.06 1.07 10.41
CA GLY A 36 -17.96 1.02 8.96
C GLY A 36 -17.63 2.36 8.31
N TYR A 37 -17.51 2.33 6.97
CA TYR A 37 -17.10 3.48 6.17
C TYR A 37 -18.11 4.63 6.17
N GLU A 38 -19.41 4.32 6.20
CA GLU A 38 -20.49 5.32 6.20
C GLU A 38 -20.40 6.29 7.39
N ALA A 39 -19.90 5.81 8.53
CA ALA A 39 -19.68 6.63 9.71
C ALA A 39 -18.41 7.50 9.62
N LEU A 40 -17.57 7.32 8.60
CA LEU A 40 -16.30 8.03 8.43
C LEU A 40 -16.53 9.43 7.84
N SER A 41 -16.90 10.38 8.69
CA SER A 41 -16.99 11.81 8.36
C SER A 41 -15.93 12.61 9.09
N ILE A 42 -15.53 13.77 8.53
CA ILE A 42 -14.54 14.66 9.19
C ILE A 42 -15.04 15.06 10.59
N LYS A 43 -16.34 15.32 10.73
CA LYS A 43 -16.97 15.64 12.02
C LYS A 43 -16.75 14.50 13.03
N ASN A 44 -17.12 13.27 12.68
CA ASN A 44 -17.00 12.12 13.57
C ASN A 44 -15.55 11.81 13.91
N ILE A 45 -14.64 12.00 12.94
CA ILE A 45 -13.17 11.82 13.15
C ILE A 45 -12.66 12.86 14.16
N CYS A 46 -13.01 14.13 14.01
CA CYS A 46 -12.60 15.19 14.91
C CYS A 46 -13.14 15.00 16.33
N GLU A 47 -14.40 14.60 16.47
CA GLU A 47 -15.02 14.27 17.76
C GLU A 47 -14.30 13.10 18.45
N GLU A 48 -14.07 12.00 17.73
CA GLU A 48 -13.37 10.80 18.23
C GLU A 48 -11.91 11.10 18.59
N ALA A 49 -11.21 11.91 17.77
CA ALA A 49 -9.81 12.31 18.00
C ALA A 49 -9.65 13.40 19.06
N LYS A 50 -10.75 14.06 19.46
CA LYS A 50 -10.77 15.22 20.35
C LYS A 50 -9.92 16.38 19.81
N VAL A 51 -10.07 16.68 18.52
CA VAL A 51 -9.41 17.79 17.83
C VAL A 51 -10.43 18.69 17.15
N SER A 52 -10.02 19.94 16.84
CA SER A 52 -10.86 20.84 16.05
C SER A 52 -10.84 20.49 14.56
N ASN A 53 -11.88 20.91 13.81
CA ASN A 53 -11.87 20.80 12.35
C ASN A 53 -10.64 21.51 11.73
N GLY A 54 -10.24 22.67 12.25
CA GLY A 54 -9.04 23.37 11.80
C GLY A 54 -7.77 22.53 11.97
N SER A 55 -7.69 21.77 13.06
CA SER A 55 -6.57 20.83 13.28
C SER A 55 -6.59 19.68 12.26
N PHE A 56 -7.76 19.16 11.90
CA PHE A 56 -7.88 18.17 10.85
C PHE A 56 -7.35 18.73 9.51
N TYR A 57 -7.86 19.89 9.09
CA TYR A 57 -7.47 20.49 7.81
C TYR A 57 -6.02 20.96 7.75
N HIS A 58 -5.38 21.16 8.90
CA HIS A 58 -3.93 21.39 8.97
C HIS A 58 -3.14 20.15 8.54
N HIS A 59 -3.62 18.94 8.82
CA HIS A 59 -2.94 17.68 8.54
C HIS A 59 -3.42 16.98 7.26
N PHE A 60 -4.71 17.08 6.95
CA PHE A 60 -5.36 16.43 5.82
C PHE A 60 -6.31 17.41 5.14
N LYS A 61 -6.11 17.66 3.85
CA LYS A 61 -6.95 18.60 3.09
C LYS A 61 -8.36 18.04 2.88
N THR A 62 -8.47 16.72 2.73
CA THR A 62 -9.72 16.03 2.45
C THR A 62 -9.78 14.71 3.23
N LYS A 63 -10.95 14.07 3.21
CA LYS A 63 -11.09 12.69 3.68
C LYS A 63 -10.26 11.72 2.83
N ASP A 64 -10.12 12.01 1.54
CA ASP A 64 -9.35 11.17 0.61
C ASP A 64 -7.85 11.19 0.92
N ASP A 65 -7.30 12.34 1.35
CA ASP A 65 -5.90 12.43 1.82
C ASP A 65 -5.68 11.53 3.04
N LEU A 66 -6.65 11.49 3.96
CA LEU A 66 -6.59 10.61 5.12
C LEU A 66 -6.68 9.13 4.71
N LEU A 67 -7.53 8.78 3.72
CA LEU A 67 -7.62 7.42 3.20
C LEU A 67 -6.31 6.99 2.54
N SER A 68 -5.72 7.87 1.73
CA SER A 68 -4.43 7.62 1.07
C SER A 68 -3.30 7.44 2.10
N TYR A 69 -3.23 8.32 3.09
CA TYR A 69 -2.30 8.20 4.19
C TYR A 69 -2.49 6.88 4.95
N TYR A 70 -3.74 6.42 5.09
CA TYR A 70 -4.04 5.15 5.74
C TYR A 70 -3.43 3.97 4.99
N ILE A 71 -3.44 3.99 3.68
CA ILE A 71 -2.82 2.95 2.84
C ILE A 71 -1.28 3.05 2.87
N GLU A 72 -0.72 4.26 2.89
CA GLU A 72 0.73 4.50 2.89
C GLU A 72 1.42 4.12 4.21
N GLU A 73 0.75 4.33 5.34
CA GLU A 73 1.26 4.00 6.69
C GLU A 73 1.19 2.51 7.02
N GLN A 74 0.96 1.67 6.00
CA GLN A 74 1.03 0.23 6.17
C GLN A 74 2.42 -0.20 6.62
N PRO A 75 2.49 -1.24 7.50
CA PRO A 75 3.73 -1.96 7.67
C PRO A 75 4.15 -2.55 6.32
N SER A 76 5.00 -1.84 5.62
CA SER A 76 5.60 -2.34 4.39
C SER A 76 6.59 -3.45 4.72
N ILE A 77 6.60 -4.51 3.94
CA ILE A 77 7.72 -5.44 3.97
C ILE A 77 8.92 -4.67 3.39
N ASP A 78 9.94 -4.49 4.22
CA ASP A 78 11.19 -3.88 3.78
C ASP A 78 11.82 -4.79 2.71
N PRO A 79 12.06 -4.29 1.48
CA PRO A 79 12.68 -5.10 0.45
C PRO A 79 14.08 -5.59 0.84
N ASP A 80 14.73 -4.94 1.80
CA ASP A 80 16.04 -5.38 2.30
C ASP A 80 15.96 -6.58 3.25
N LEU A 81 14.76 -6.85 3.80
CA LEU A 81 14.48 -8.06 4.58
C LEU A 81 14.08 -9.26 3.71
N LEU A 82 13.80 -9.05 2.42
CA LEU A 82 13.58 -10.15 1.49
C LEU A 82 14.95 -10.71 1.07
N GLU A 83 15.22 -11.94 1.47
CA GLU A 83 16.43 -12.65 1.08
C GLU A 83 16.47 -12.87 -0.44
N LEU A 84 17.69 -12.88 -1.01
CA LEU A 84 17.85 -13.24 -2.41
C LEU A 84 17.42 -14.69 -2.63
N PRO A 85 16.55 -14.97 -3.60
CA PRO A 85 16.07 -16.32 -3.85
C PRO A 85 17.14 -17.15 -4.54
N ALA A 86 17.05 -18.47 -4.42
CA ALA A 86 17.96 -19.38 -5.14
C ALA A 86 17.59 -19.52 -6.64
N ASN A 87 16.36 -19.18 -7.01
CA ASN A 87 15.86 -19.34 -8.38
C ASN A 87 14.60 -18.50 -8.62
N ALA A 88 14.18 -18.42 -9.89
CA ALA A 88 13.01 -17.64 -10.31
C ALA A 88 11.70 -18.05 -9.61
N LYS A 89 11.53 -19.34 -9.28
CA LYS A 89 10.32 -19.81 -8.60
C LYS A 89 10.23 -19.33 -7.16
N GLU A 90 11.35 -19.26 -6.47
CA GLU A 90 11.41 -18.68 -5.13
C GLU A 90 11.19 -17.16 -5.18
N ALA A 91 11.71 -16.47 -6.22
CA ALA A 91 11.42 -15.07 -6.45
C ALA A 91 9.92 -14.82 -6.68
N GLU A 92 9.26 -15.62 -7.51
CA GLU A 92 7.82 -15.58 -7.71
C GLU A 92 7.07 -15.76 -6.39
N ALA A 93 7.44 -16.77 -5.60
CA ALA A 93 6.79 -17.04 -4.31
C ALA A 93 6.92 -15.86 -3.34
N ALA A 94 8.09 -15.21 -3.29
CA ALA A 94 8.31 -14.01 -2.47
C ALA A 94 7.44 -12.83 -2.93
N ILE A 95 7.31 -12.60 -4.23
CA ILE A 95 6.45 -11.55 -4.78
C ILE A 95 4.98 -11.82 -4.44
N VAL A 96 4.52 -13.06 -4.66
CA VAL A 96 3.16 -13.46 -4.31
C VAL A 96 2.92 -13.26 -2.81
N TYR A 97 3.86 -13.62 -1.95
CA TYR A 97 3.75 -13.41 -0.50
C TYR A 97 3.56 -11.93 -0.14
N VAL A 98 4.30 -11.01 -0.76
CA VAL A 98 4.12 -9.56 -0.54
C VAL A 98 2.69 -9.13 -0.87
N TYR A 99 2.12 -9.60 -1.98
CA TYR A 99 0.75 -9.24 -2.36
C TYR A 99 -0.33 -9.95 -1.54
N LEU A 100 -0.06 -11.13 -0.99
CA LEU A 100 -0.98 -11.77 -0.06
C LEU A 100 -1.08 -11.02 1.27
N ASN A 101 0.01 -10.43 1.76
CA ASN A 101 -0.05 -9.50 2.89
C ASN A 101 -0.90 -8.26 2.56
N TYR A 102 -0.81 -7.75 1.34
CA TYR A 102 -1.66 -6.66 0.89
C TYR A 102 -3.14 -7.07 0.80
N VAL A 103 -3.46 -8.29 0.33
CA VAL A 103 -4.82 -8.85 0.35
C VAL A 103 -5.37 -8.93 1.77
N HIS A 104 -4.57 -9.45 2.71
CA HIS A 104 -4.94 -9.52 4.11
C HIS A 104 -5.31 -8.14 4.67
N TYR A 105 -4.49 -7.16 4.37
CA TYR A 105 -4.74 -5.79 4.77
C TYR A 105 -5.99 -5.18 4.11
N CYS A 106 -6.22 -5.39 2.83
CA CYS A 106 -7.47 -4.96 2.18
C CYS A 106 -8.70 -5.53 2.87
N ARG A 107 -8.62 -6.79 3.34
CA ARG A 107 -9.70 -7.42 4.12
C ARG A 107 -9.91 -6.77 5.48
N GLU A 108 -8.83 -6.39 6.17
CA GLU A 108 -8.92 -5.67 7.45
C GLU A 108 -9.56 -4.29 7.30
N LEU A 109 -9.30 -3.60 6.19
CA LEU A 109 -9.92 -2.31 5.86
C LEU A 109 -11.38 -2.43 5.49
N GLY A 110 -11.74 -3.53 4.86
CA GLY A 110 -13.08 -3.83 4.41
C GLY A 110 -13.43 -3.29 3.01
N VAL A 111 -14.45 -3.90 2.44
CA VAL A 111 -14.92 -3.63 1.06
C VAL A 111 -15.26 -2.17 0.84
N GLU A 112 -16.03 -1.57 1.74
CA GLU A 112 -16.49 -0.17 1.61
C GLU A 112 -15.32 0.81 1.57
N PHE A 113 -14.31 0.59 2.41
CA PHE A 113 -13.11 1.41 2.39
C PHE A 113 -12.38 1.28 1.05
N MET A 114 -12.11 0.05 0.60
CA MET A 114 -11.33 -0.21 -0.62
C MET A 114 -12.06 0.27 -1.88
N ALA A 115 -13.38 0.13 -1.94
CA ALA A 115 -14.20 0.65 -3.04
C ALA A 115 -14.15 2.18 -3.13
N ASN A 116 -14.12 2.86 -1.98
CA ASN A 116 -13.98 4.31 -1.93
C ASN A 116 -12.55 4.78 -2.16
N TYR A 117 -11.56 3.98 -1.78
CA TYR A 117 -10.15 4.27 -2.07
C TYR A 117 -9.86 4.17 -3.57
N TYR A 118 -10.23 3.06 -4.22
CA TYR A 118 -10.01 2.84 -5.67
C TYR A 118 -11.12 3.44 -6.55
N THR A 119 -11.52 4.67 -6.29
CA THR A 119 -12.49 5.39 -7.12
C THR A 119 -11.81 6.49 -7.93
N PRO A 120 -12.23 6.75 -9.19
CA PRO A 120 -11.74 7.90 -9.95
C PRO A 120 -12.00 9.27 -9.28
N LYS A 121 -12.91 9.32 -8.32
CA LYS A 121 -13.21 10.53 -7.53
C LYS A 121 -12.16 10.80 -6.45
N ASN A 122 -11.37 9.80 -6.04
CA ASN A 122 -10.29 9.97 -5.07
C ASN A 122 -9.11 10.70 -5.72
N GLN A 123 -9.04 12.03 -5.51
CA GLN A 123 -7.99 12.87 -6.11
C GLN A 123 -6.62 12.60 -5.51
N SER A 124 -6.54 12.12 -4.27
CA SER A 124 -5.28 11.79 -3.60
C SER A 124 -4.65 10.50 -4.17
N LEU A 125 -5.45 9.60 -4.74
CA LEU A 125 -4.96 8.40 -5.41
C LEU A 125 -4.26 8.72 -6.75
N ASN A 126 -4.67 9.77 -7.43
CA ASN A 126 -4.20 10.11 -8.77
C ASN A 126 -2.68 10.40 -8.85
N PRO A 127 -2.06 11.19 -7.95
CA PRO A 127 -0.60 11.37 -7.93
C PRO A 127 0.14 10.05 -7.66
N LEU A 128 -0.32 9.23 -6.72
CA LEU A 128 0.30 7.95 -6.36
C LEU A 128 0.35 6.97 -7.52
N ILE A 129 -0.72 6.92 -8.33
CA ILE A 129 -0.75 6.08 -9.54
C ILE A 129 0.18 6.62 -10.63
N ARG A 130 0.36 7.94 -10.72
CA ARG A 130 1.09 8.59 -11.81
C ARG A 130 2.58 8.73 -11.58
N THR A 131 3.01 9.05 -10.35
CA THR A 131 4.38 9.52 -10.09
C THR A 131 5.13 8.73 -9.03
N GLU A 132 4.43 8.10 -8.12
CA GLU A 132 5.04 7.37 -7.02
C GLU A 132 4.61 5.90 -7.05
N ARG A 133 5.48 5.05 -6.57
CA ARG A 133 5.24 3.61 -6.46
C ARG A 133 4.86 3.30 -5.01
N PRO A 134 3.56 3.32 -4.64
CA PRO A 134 3.17 2.99 -3.27
C PRO A 134 3.47 1.53 -2.96
N TYR A 135 3.59 1.21 -1.67
CA TYR A 135 3.58 -0.18 -1.23
C TYR A 135 2.29 -0.89 -1.74
N PRO A 136 2.34 -2.16 -2.20
CA PRO A 136 3.52 -3.04 -2.23
C PRO A 136 4.38 -2.94 -3.51
N ILE A 137 4.03 -2.07 -4.45
CA ILE A 137 4.68 -2.00 -5.77
C ILE A 137 6.16 -1.62 -5.67
N VAL A 138 6.49 -0.63 -4.82
CA VAL A 138 7.88 -0.22 -4.61
C VAL A 138 8.74 -1.36 -4.04
N THR A 139 8.19 -2.11 -3.09
CA THR A 139 8.87 -3.28 -2.51
C THR A 139 9.18 -4.33 -3.57
N VAL A 140 8.18 -4.67 -4.39
CA VAL A 140 8.35 -5.68 -5.45
C VAL A 140 9.29 -5.21 -6.55
N HIS A 141 9.21 -3.93 -6.96
CA HIS A 141 10.13 -3.36 -7.94
C HIS A 141 11.58 -3.46 -7.47
N ASN A 142 11.87 -3.03 -6.25
CA ASN A 142 13.22 -3.05 -5.69
C ASN A 142 13.72 -4.49 -5.51
N TYR A 143 12.85 -5.41 -5.10
CA TYR A 143 13.19 -6.82 -4.98
C TYR A 143 13.52 -7.45 -6.34
N LEU A 144 12.70 -7.21 -7.37
CA LEU A 144 12.97 -7.67 -8.73
C LEU A 144 14.29 -7.10 -9.26
N GLN A 145 14.57 -5.81 -9.03
CA GLN A 145 15.84 -5.20 -9.45
C GLN A 145 17.04 -5.90 -8.78
N LYS A 146 16.97 -6.16 -7.47
CA LYS A 146 18.03 -6.92 -6.77
C LYS A 146 18.25 -8.30 -7.37
N CYS A 147 17.17 -9.03 -7.70
CA CYS A 147 17.26 -10.35 -8.31
C CYS A 147 17.89 -10.30 -9.72
N ILE A 148 17.59 -9.24 -10.49
CA ILE A 148 18.19 -9.01 -11.82
C ILE A 148 19.66 -8.68 -11.67
N ASP A 149 20.03 -7.75 -10.77
CA ASP A 149 21.43 -7.35 -10.54
C ASP A 149 22.29 -8.52 -10.04
N ALA A 150 21.69 -9.44 -9.29
CA ALA A 150 22.34 -10.67 -8.84
C ALA A 150 22.40 -11.77 -9.91
N GLY A 151 21.84 -11.56 -11.10
CA GLY A 151 21.83 -12.55 -12.18
C GLY A 151 20.90 -13.75 -11.92
N ILE A 152 19.95 -13.65 -11.00
CA ILE A 152 18.98 -14.72 -10.67
C ILE A 152 17.80 -14.71 -11.63
N LEU A 153 17.42 -13.51 -12.09
CA LEU A 153 16.31 -13.29 -13.02
C LEU A 153 16.78 -12.61 -14.30
N SER A 154 16.23 -13.07 -15.42
CA SER A 154 16.35 -12.41 -16.72
C SER A 154 14.93 -12.12 -17.24
N PRO A 155 14.40 -10.93 -16.99
CA PRO A 155 13.03 -10.61 -17.40
C PRO A 155 12.93 -10.44 -18.92
N ARG A 156 11.79 -10.85 -19.51
CA ARG A 156 11.51 -10.71 -20.94
C ARG A 156 11.16 -9.30 -21.37
N PHE A 157 10.73 -8.47 -20.44
CA PHE A 157 10.26 -7.10 -20.65
C PHE A 157 10.97 -6.14 -19.70
N PRO A 158 10.96 -4.84 -19.96
CA PRO A 158 11.45 -3.84 -19.02
C PRO A 158 10.79 -3.98 -17.65
N LEU A 159 11.56 -3.77 -16.58
CA LEU A 159 11.07 -3.92 -15.20
C LEU A 159 9.90 -2.98 -14.90
N GLU A 160 9.90 -1.78 -15.49
CA GLU A 160 8.82 -0.81 -15.39
C GLU A 160 7.50 -1.36 -15.95
N ASP A 161 7.55 -2.03 -17.09
CA ASP A 161 6.37 -2.64 -17.72
C ASP A 161 5.85 -3.78 -16.86
N ILE A 162 6.75 -4.64 -16.39
CA ILE A 162 6.40 -5.76 -15.49
C ILE A 162 5.71 -5.25 -14.21
N THR A 163 6.26 -4.24 -13.58
CA THR A 163 5.67 -3.70 -12.34
C THR A 163 4.39 -2.92 -12.59
N SER A 164 4.24 -2.30 -13.75
CA SER A 164 2.99 -1.67 -14.18
C SER A 164 1.88 -2.70 -14.39
N ASP A 165 2.18 -3.80 -15.05
CA ASP A 165 1.23 -4.90 -15.28
C ASP A 165 0.83 -5.59 -13.98
N ILE A 166 1.78 -5.84 -13.09
CA ILE A 166 1.49 -6.35 -11.74
C ILE A 166 0.50 -5.42 -11.03
N ARG A 167 0.71 -4.11 -11.09
CA ARG A 167 -0.19 -3.12 -10.50
C ARG A 167 -1.61 -3.24 -11.07
N LEU A 168 -1.76 -3.38 -12.39
CA LEU A 168 -3.06 -3.54 -13.03
C LEU A 168 -3.75 -4.83 -12.61
N ILE A 169 -3.01 -5.94 -12.50
CA ILE A 169 -3.52 -7.22 -11.99
C ILE A 169 -4.03 -7.06 -10.56
N VAL A 170 -3.26 -6.40 -9.70
CA VAL A 170 -3.63 -6.18 -8.28
C VAL A 170 -4.87 -5.31 -8.16
N ILE A 171 -4.92 -4.18 -8.86
CA ILE A 171 -6.10 -3.28 -8.87
C ILE A 171 -7.33 -4.03 -9.38
N GLY A 172 -7.20 -4.82 -10.44
CA GLY A 172 -8.30 -5.62 -10.99
C GLY A 172 -8.86 -6.64 -9.98
N ASN A 173 -7.97 -7.33 -9.23
CA ASN A 173 -8.40 -8.27 -8.18
C ASN A 173 -9.10 -7.56 -7.01
N VAL A 174 -8.60 -6.40 -6.56
CA VAL A 174 -9.26 -5.60 -5.52
C VAL A 174 -10.63 -5.13 -6.00
N PHE A 175 -10.72 -4.64 -7.23
CA PHE A 175 -11.95 -4.14 -7.81
C PHE A 175 -13.00 -5.25 -7.94
N GLU A 176 -12.63 -6.44 -8.44
CA GLU A 176 -13.51 -7.59 -8.51
C GLU A 176 -14.05 -8.01 -7.13
N TRP A 177 -13.16 -8.04 -6.12
CA TRP A 177 -13.53 -8.34 -4.74
C TRP A 177 -14.53 -7.30 -4.19
N CYS A 178 -14.31 -6.01 -4.48
CA CYS A 178 -15.25 -4.95 -4.10
C CYS A 178 -16.60 -5.08 -4.82
N LEU A 179 -16.62 -5.35 -6.14
CA LEU A 179 -17.84 -5.54 -6.92
C LEU A 179 -18.70 -6.71 -6.42
N LYS A 180 -18.06 -7.76 -5.91
CA LYS A 180 -18.73 -8.92 -5.31
C LYS A 180 -19.02 -8.73 -3.82
N ASN A 181 -18.91 -7.52 -3.32
CA ASN A 181 -19.17 -7.19 -1.92
C ASN A 181 -18.39 -8.08 -0.92
N GLY A 182 -17.15 -8.44 -1.27
CA GLY A 182 -16.29 -9.30 -0.47
C GLY A 182 -16.45 -10.80 -0.70
N ASP A 183 -17.47 -11.23 -1.46
CA ASP A 183 -17.77 -12.63 -1.77
C ASP A 183 -16.99 -13.11 -3.01
N ALA A 184 -15.68 -12.97 -2.98
CA ALA A 184 -14.77 -13.49 -4.00
C ALA A 184 -13.59 -14.20 -3.34
N ASP A 185 -13.04 -15.22 -3.99
CA ASP A 185 -11.77 -15.82 -3.57
C ASP A 185 -10.60 -14.87 -3.90
N PHE A 186 -10.52 -13.78 -3.12
CA PHE A 186 -9.57 -12.70 -3.34
C PHE A 186 -8.12 -13.18 -3.27
N GLU A 187 -7.80 -14.04 -2.30
CA GLU A 187 -6.46 -14.61 -2.13
C GLU A 187 -6.10 -15.57 -3.26
N GLY A 188 -6.98 -16.52 -3.58
CA GLY A 188 -6.76 -17.48 -4.66
C GLY A 188 -6.69 -16.82 -6.03
N ASN A 189 -7.51 -15.81 -6.29
CA ASN A 189 -7.48 -15.03 -7.52
C ASN A 189 -6.15 -14.26 -7.65
N MET A 190 -5.71 -13.60 -6.57
CA MET A 190 -4.43 -12.87 -6.54
C MET A 190 -3.26 -13.82 -6.80
N ARG A 191 -3.17 -14.92 -6.06
CA ARG A 191 -2.13 -15.94 -6.23
C ARG A 191 -2.09 -16.50 -7.64
N ARG A 192 -3.24 -16.86 -8.20
CA ARG A 192 -3.35 -17.44 -9.55
C ARG A 192 -2.97 -16.45 -10.64
N SER A 193 -3.47 -15.21 -10.57
CA SER A 193 -3.25 -14.21 -11.62
C SER A 193 -1.80 -13.73 -11.62
N LEU A 194 -1.23 -13.46 -10.47
CA LEU A 194 0.18 -13.07 -10.34
C LEU A 194 1.11 -14.22 -10.73
N GLY A 195 0.88 -15.43 -10.22
CA GLY A 195 1.72 -16.59 -10.55
C GLY A 195 1.79 -16.85 -12.05
N LYS A 196 0.64 -16.87 -12.74
CA LYS A 196 0.61 -17.04 -14.21
C LYS A 196 1.35 -15.93 -14.95
N TYR A 197 1.21 -14.69 -14.50
CA TYR A 197 1.89 -13.56 -15.12
C TYR A 197 3.40 -13.65 -14.91
N LEU A 198 3.85 -13.86 -13.68
CA LEU A 198 5.26 -13.95 -13.33
C LEU A 198 5.96 -15.12 -14.02
N ASP A 199 5.33 -16.28 -14.10
CA ASP A 199 5.82 -17.43 -14.88
C ASP A 199 6.05 -17.09 -16.36
N ALA A 200 5.21 -16.22 -16.92
CA ALA A 200 5.31 -15.82 -18.32
C ALA A 200 6.42 -14.79 -18.58
N VAL A 201 6.70 -13.89 -17.61
CA VAL A 201 7.60 -12.75 -17.83
C VAL A 201 8.99 -12.93 -17.21
N LEU A 202 9.10 -13.76 -16.16
CA LEU A 202 10.39 -14.08 -15.53
C LEU A 202 11.01 -15.33 -16.16
N CYS A 203 12.08 -15.14 -16.91
CA CYS A 203 12.85 -16.27 -17.44
C CYS A 203 13.77 -16.83 -16.36
N LYS A 204 13.89 -18.15 -16.34
CA LYS A 204 14.98 -18.86 -15.65
C LYS A 204 16.25 -18.60 -16.44
N MET A 205 17.33 -18.20 -15.77
CA MET A 205 18.66 -18.39 -16.34
C MET A 205 19.07 -19.82 -16.24
#